data_c473eba764bb40efb7637a3986d0aef2
#
_entry.id   c473eba764bb40efb7637a3986d0aef2
#
_cell.length_a   1.000
_cell.length_b   1.000
_cell.length_c   1.000
_cell.angle_alpha   90.00
_cell.angle_beta   90.00
_cell.angle_gamma   90.00
#
_symmetry.space_group_name_H-M   'P 1'
#
loop_
_entity.id
_entity.type
_entity.pdbx_description
1 polymer ?
#
loop_
_entity_poly.entity_id
_entity_poly.type
_entity_poly.pdbx_seq_one_letter_code
_entity_poly.pdbx_strand_id
1 'polypeptide(L)'
;MKLMNSNKEIIMETGLKVSIYADGADIDTILKIKKNRYIKGFTTNPTLMRKAGINDYESFSKELLNNVTDLPVSLEVFADDLDEMLRQAKILASWGENVYVKIPVMNTLGVPTGPIIKKLSEEGVALNITAIMTSSQVSEVMSNLSIKTPSIISVFAGRIADTGIDPVPVMKECLFRMKGHPKSKL
;
A
#
# COMPACT_ATOMS: atom_id res chain seq x y z
N MET A 1 -8.28 -33.34 -25.41
CA MET A 1 -9.35 -33.01 -24.43
C MET A 1 -8.75 -32.00 -23.46
N LYS A 2 -9.08 -30.70 -23.66
CA LYS A 2 -8.50 -29.58 -22.92
C LYS A 2 -9.30 -29.37 -21.63
N LEU A 3 -8.76 -29.81 -20.50
CA LEU A 3 -9.22 -29.36 -19.18
C LEU A 3 -8.48 -28.06 -18.86
N MET A 4 -9.14 -26.94 -19.08
CA MET A 4 -8.52 -25.63 -18.88
C MET A 4 -9.39 -24.70 -18.07
N ASN A 5 -8.76 -24.13 -17.07
CA ASN A 5 -8.92 -22.73 -16.67
C ASN A 5 -10.32 -22.17 -16.35
N SER A 6 -11.28 -23.00 -15.95
CA SER A 6 -12.62 -22.52 -15.60
C SER A 6 -12.68 -21.68 -14.31
N ASN A 7 -11.75 -21.90 -13.37
CA ASN A 7 -11.81 -21.21 -12.07
C ASN A 7 -11.27 -19.77 -12.05
N LYS A 8 -10.40 -19.40 -13.01
CA LYS A 8 -9.89 -18.01 -13.09
C LYS A 8 -10.86 -17.06 -13.78
N GLU A 9 -11.62 -17.54 -14.76
CA GLU A 9 -12.62 -16.73 -15.46
C GLU A 9 -13.89 -16.51 -14.64
N ILE A 10 -14.31 -17.48 -13.87
CA ILE A 10 -15.53 -17.39 -13.03
C ILE A 10 -15.42 -16.32 -11.94
N ILE A 11 -14.22 -16.14 -11.34
CA ILE A 11 -14.00 -15.10 -10.33
C ILE A 11 -14.05 -13.69 -10.97
N MET A 12 -13.79 -13.57 -12.27
CA MET A 12 -13.72 -12.31 -12.98
C MET A 12 -15.07 -11.77 -13.47
N GLU A 13 -16.09 -12.59 -13.57
CA GLU A 13 -17.46 -12.19 -13.95
C GLU A 13 -18.30 -11.69 -12.76
N THR A 14 -17.87 -11.89 -11.54
CA THR A 14 -18.67 -11.62 -10.33
C THR A 14 -18.75 -10.15 -9.92
N GLY A 15 -18.25 -9.20 -10.71
CA GLY A 15 -18.38 -7.76 -10.41
C GLY A 15 -17.80 -7.34 -9.05
N LEU A 16 -16.60 -7.82 -8.73
CA LEU A 16 -15.91 -7.48 -7.48
C LEU A 16 -15.85 -5.96 -7.30
N LYS A 17 -16.42 -5.46 -6.20
CA LYS A 17 -16.40 -4.06 -5.81
C LYS A 17 -15.13 -3.66 -5.03
N VAL A 18 -14.02 -4.36 -5.29
CA VAL A 18 -12.73 -4.15 -4.64
C VAL A 18 -11.65 -3.83 -5.66
N SER A 19 -10.67 -3.04 -5.26
CA SER A 19 -9.46 -2.77 -6.04
C SER A 19 -8.40 -3.80 -5.69
N ILE A 20 -7.88 -4.51 -6.68
CA ILE A 20 -6.84 -5.52 -6.48
C ILE A 20 -5.49 -4.87 -6.74
N TYR A 21 -4.60 -4.96 -5.76
CA TYR A 21 -3.19 -4.56 -5.89
C TYR A 21 -2.32 -5.80 -5.93
N ALA A 22 -1.35 -5.82 -6.85
CA ALA A 22 -0.39 -6.90 -6.92
C ALA A 22 0.88 -6.55 -6.15
N ASP A 23 1.40 -7.51 -5.39
CA ASP A 23 2.65 -7.37 -4.64
C ASP A 23 3.77 -8.09 -5.39
N GLY A 24 4.93 -7.47 -5.54
CA GLY A 24 6.05 -8.06 -6.25
C GLY A 24 7.29 -7.20 -6.33
N ALA A 25 8.41 -7.84 -6.73
CA ALA A 25 9.70 -7.20 -6.93
C ALA A 25 10.43 -7.74 -8.19
N ASP A 26 9.69 -8.26 -9.15
CA ASP A 26 10.18 -8.70 -10.46
C ASP A 26 9.47 -7.93 -11.56
N ILE A 27 10.22 -7.14 -12.31
CA ILE A 27 9.67 -6.21 -13.33
C ILE A 27 8.90 -6.98 -14.42
N ASP A 28 9.45 -8.08 -14.93
CA ASP A 28 8.79 -8.86 -15.98
C ASP A 28 7.45 -9.44 -15.54
N THR A 29 7.40 -9.93 -14.31
CA THR A 29 6.16 -10.43 -13.70
C THR A 29 5.16 -9.30 -13.50
N ILE A 30 5.60 -8.14 -13.00
CA ILE A 30 4.77 -6.95 -12.83
C ILE A 30 4.17 -6.52 -14.17
N LEU A 31 4.96 -6.46 -15.24
CA LEU A 31 4.50 -6.08 -16.58
C LEU A 31 3.51 -7.09 -17.19
N LYS A 32 3.69 -8.38 -16.90
CA LYS A 32 2.70 -9.41 -17.27
C LYS A 32 1.38 -9.22 -16.54
N ILE A 33 1.45 -8.98 -15.22
CA ILE A 33 0.28 -8.78 -14.37
C ILE A 33 -0.44 -7.46 -14.71
N LYS A 34 0.28 -6.40 -15.05
CA LYS A 34 -0.25 -5.09 -15.48
C LYS A 34 -1.26 -5.20 -16.62
N LYS A 35 -1.10 -6.18 -17.51
CA LYS A 35 -2.05 -6.44 -18.62
C LYS A 35 -3.43 -6.87 -18.15
N ASN A 36 -3.56 -7.27 -16.89
CA ASN A 36 -4.85 -7.65 -16.32
C ASN A 36 -5.60 -6.39 -15.85
N ARG A 37 -6.72 -6.07 -16.52
CA ARG A 37 -7.58 -4.90 -16.23
C ARG A 37 -8.10 -4.80 -14.79
N TYR A 38 -8.06 -5.90 -14.03
CA TYR A 38 -8.51 -5.93 -12.63
C TYR A 38 -7.45 -5.43 -11.65
N ILE A 39 -6.20 -5.39 -12.06
CA ILE A 39 -5.13 -4.81 -11.25
C ILE A 39 -5.25 -3.29 -11.25
N LYS A 40 -5.23 -2.70 -10.07
CA LYS A 40 -5.42 -1.26 -9.83
C LYS A 40 -4.21 -0.59 -9.22
N GLY A 41 -3.13 -1.31 -9.02
CA GLY A 41 -1.86 -0.80 -8.54
C GLY A 41 -0.90 -1.90 -8.14
N PHE A 42 0.29 -1.48 -7.76
CA PHE A 42 1.36 -2.37 -7.33
C PHE A 42 1.90 -1.94 -5.97
N THR A 43 2.36 -2.93 -5.22
CA THR A 43 3.06 -2.73 -3.97
C THR A 43 4.38 -3.48 -4.00
N THR A 44 5.38 -2.94 -3.34
CA THR A 44 6.64 -3.62 -3.06
C THR A 44 6.89 -3.63 -1.57
N ASN A 45 7.83 -4.44 -1.12
CA ASN A 45 8.33 -4.37 0.25
C ASN A 45 9.78 -4.86 0.33
N PRO A 46 10.53 -4.47 1.38
CA PRO A 46 11.94 -4.82 1.53
C PRO A 46 12.22 -6.32 1.50
N THR A 47 11.30 -7.14 2.01
CA THR A 47 11.45 -8.59 2.06
C THR A 47 11.36 -9.21 0.66
N LEU A 48 10.41 -8.77 -0.16
CA LEU A 48 10.28 -9.24 -1.54
C LEU A 48 11.48 -8.83 -2.37
N MET A 49 11.95 -7.60 -2.21
CA MET A 49 13.10 -7.08 -2.93
C MET A 49 14.38 -7.87 -2.60
N ARG A 50 14.61 -8.14 -1.33
CA ARG A 50 15.75 -8.97 -0.90
C ARG A 50 15.67 -10.39 -1.47
N LYS A 51 14.48 -11.00 -1.47
CA LYS A 51 14.26 -12.33 -2.07
C LYS A 51 14.49 -12.34 -3.58
N ALA A 52 14.20 -11.23 -4.26
CA ALA A 52 14.45 -11.06 -5.69
C ALA A 52 15.91 -10.67 -6.00
N GLY A 53 16.78 -10.54 -4.99
CA GLY A 53 18.19 -10.18 -5.17
C GLY A 53 18.42 -8.71 -5.54
N ILE A 54 17.45 -7.83 -5.27
CA ILE A 54 17.55 -6.41 -5.57
C ILE A 54 18.40 -5.73 -4.49
N ASN A 55 19.55 -5.24 -4.89
CA ASN A 55 20.50 -4.54 -4.01
C ASN A 55 20.42 -3.01 -4.16
N ASP A 56 19.87 -2.52 -5.28
CA ASP A 56 19.68 -1.09 -5.54
C ASP A 56 18.19 -0.76 -5.63
N TYR A 57 17.68 -0.22 -4.53
CA TYR A 57 16.27 0.15 -4.40
C TYR A 57 15.86 1.27 -5.35
N GLU A 58 16.71 2.27 -5.48
CA GLU A 58 16.43 3.44 -6.30
C GLU A 58 16.36 3.07 -7.78
N SER A 59 17.35 2.34 -8.29
CA SER A 59 17.38 1.89 -9.68
C SER A 59 16.18 1.02 -10.02
N PHE A 60 15.86 0.05 -9.17
CA PHE A 60 14.68 -0.80 -9.33
C PHE A 60 13.39 0.02 -9.34
N SER A 61 13.23 0.94 -8.37
CA SER A 61 12.00 1.72 -8.24
C SER A 61 11.81 2.66 -9.43
N LYS A 62 12.86 3.29 -9.92
CA LYS A 62 12.82 4.14 -11.11
C LYS A 62 12.50 3.34 -12.37
N GLU A 63 13.08 2.15 -12.53
CA GLU A 63 12.74 1.25 -13.64
C GLU A 63 11.27 0.83 -13.58
N LEU A 64 10.77 0.46 -12.39
CA LEU A 64 9.36 0.13 -12.18
C LEU A 64 8.45 1.31 -12.56
N LEU A 65 8.74 2.51 -12.09
CA LEU A 65 7.94 3.71 -12.35
C LEU A 65 7.97 4.11 -13.83
N ASN A 66 9.08 3.93 -14.53
CA ASN A 66 9.16 4.16 -15.98
C ASN A 66 8.26 3.20 -16.78
N ASN A 67 8.02 2.00 -16.28
CA ASN A 67 7.20 0.98 -16.92
C ASN A 67 5.72 1.00 -16.45
N VAL A 68 5.45 1.54 -15.26
CA VAL A 68 4.12 1.62 -14.65
C VAL A 68 3.81 3.09 -14.35
N THR A 69 3.33 3.81 -15.36
CA THR A 69 3.04 5.26 -15.28
C THR A 69 1.57 5.57 -14.98
N ASP A 70 0.68 4.62 -15.22
CA ASP A 70 -0.78 4.76 -15.23
C ASP A 70 -1.47 4.15 -13.99
N LEU A 71 -0.74 3.44 -13.15
CA LEU A 71 -1.24 2.81 -11.95
C LEU A 71 -0.44 3.24 -10.72
N PRO A 72 -1.06 3.36 -9.54
CA PRO A 72 -0.34 3.65 -8.30
C PRO A 72 0.68 2.57 -7.97
N VAL A 73 1.85 3.01 -7.53
CA VAL A 73 2.95 2.15 -7.06
C VAL A 73 3.30 2.53 -5.63
N SER A 74 3.18 1.60 -4.71
CA SER A 74 3.55 1.84 -3.30
C SER A 74 5.00 1.44 -3.06
N LEU A 75 5.81 2.42 -2.67
CA LEU A 75 7.23 2.30 -2.33
C LEU A 75 7.43 2.56 -0.84
N GLU A 76 8.09 1.65 -0.12
CA GLU A 76 8.20 1.68 1.33
C GLU A 76 9.47 2.39 1.80
N VAL A 77 9.36 3.20 2.86
CA VAL A 77 10.51 3.73 3.60
C VAL A 77 11.19 2.61 4.39
N PHE A 78 12.51 2.72 4.60
CA PHE A 78 13.29 1.71 5.33
C PHE A 78 13.70 2.16 6.73
N ALA A 79 13.69 3.47 6.98
CA ALA A 79 14.11 4.03 8.25
C ALA A 79 13.12 3.67 9.37
N ASP A 80 13.64 3.50 10.57
CA ASP A 80 12.87 3.36 11.81
C ASP A 80 12.83 4.67 12.62
N ASP A 81 13.84 5.52 12.46
CA ASP A 81 13.85 6.88 13.00
C ASP A 81 12.86 7.77 12.25
N LEU A 82 12.10 8.58 12.98
CA LEU A 82 11.00 9.37 12.40
C LEU A 82 11.48 10.47 11.46
N ASP A 83 12.58 11.16 11.78
CA ASP A 83 13.09 12.24 10.93
C ASP A 83 13.70 11.68 9.65
N GLU A 84 14.42 10.57 9.75
CA GLU A 84 14.95 9.86 8.59
C GLU A 84 13.83 9.25 7.74
N MET A 85 12.77 8.71 8.37
CA MET A 85 11.58 8.23 7.67
C MET A 85 10.92 9.34 6.86
N LEU A 86 10.77 10.53 7.44
CA LEU A 86 10.25 11.70 6.73
C LEU A 86 11.13 12.11 5.56
N ARG A 87 12.46 12.11 5.75
CA ARG A 87 13.41 12.42 4.69
C ARG A 87 13.31 11.42 3.52
N GLN A 88 13.30 10.13 3.82
CA GLN A 88 13.14 9.07 2.82
C GLN A 88 11.80 9.17 2.10
N ALA A 89 10.71 9.45 2.81
CA ALA A 89 9.39 9.61 2.24
C ALA A 89 9.34 10.71 1.17
N LYS A 90 10.00 11.85 1.42
CA LYS A 90 10.08 12.95 0.44
C LYS A 90 10.90 12.57 -0.79
N ILE A 91 11.97 11.81 -0.63
CA ILE A 91 12.76 11.30 -1.75
C ILE A 91 11.91 10.35 -2.60
N LEU A 92 11.25 9.38 -1.97
CA LEU A 92 10.39 8.43 -2.69
C LEU A 92 9.27 9.14 -3.45
N ALA A 93 8.61 10.11 -2.83
CA ALA A 93 7.56 10.91 -3.45
C ALA A 93 8.05 11.67 -4.70
N SER A 94 9.31 12.07 -4.72
CA SER A 94 9.90 12.81 -5.85
C SER A 94 10.19 11.95 -7.09
N TRP A 95 10.13 10.62 -6.97
CA TRP A 95 10.45 9.71 -8.07
C TRP A 95 9.35 9.57 -9.11
N GLY A 96 8.09 9.91 -8.78
CA GLY A 96 6.97 9.85 -9.73
C GLY A 96 5.64 10.30 -9.14
N GLU A 97 4.77 10.83 -9.99
CA GLU A 97 3.43 11.32 -9.59
C GLU A 97 2.48 10.21 -9.12
N ASN A 98 2.74 8.97 -9.54
CA ASN A 98 1.95 7.79 -9.18
C ASN A 98 2.51 7.04 -7.97
N VAL A 99 3.52 7.60 -7.29
CA VAL A 99 4.08 7.01 -6.07
C VAL A 99 3.14 7.23 -4.89
N TYR A 100 2.83 6.15 -4.20
CA TYR A 100 2.24 6.15 -2.86
C TYR A 100 3.33 5.76 -1.88
N VAL A 101 3.77 6.70 -1.06
CA VAL A 101 4.82 6.42 -0.08
C VAL A 101 4.27 5.55 1.02
N LYS A 102 4.84 4.37 1.19
CA LYS A 102 4.39 3.38 2.18
C LYS A 102 5.12 3.61 3.50
N ILE A 103 4.35 3.88 4.55
CA ILE A 103 4.83 4.21 5.89
C ILE A 103 4.13 3.31 6.92
N PRO A 104 4.86 2.66 7.84
CA PRO A 104 4.22 1.90 8.92
C PRO A 104 3.47 2.85 9.87
N VAL A 105 2.39 2.36 10.49
CA VAL A 105 1.58 3.14 11.45
C VAL A 105 2.36 3.53 12.71
N MET A 106 3.42 2.79 13.02
CA MET A 106 4.37 3.08 14.11
C MET A 106 5.74 2.48 13.77
N ASN A 107 6.78 2.96 14.43
CA ASN A 107 8.12 2.39 14.31
C ASN A 107 8.29 1.13 15.19
N THR A 108 9.48 0.51 15.19
CA THR A 108 9.74 -0.71 15.97
C THR A 108 9.73 -0.48 17.49
N LEU A 109 9.87 0.76 17.95
CA LEU A 109 9.75 1.16 19.34
C LEU A 109 8.30 1.47 19.76
N GLY A 110 7.34 1.30 18.85
CA GLY A 110 5.92 1.60 19.11
C GLY A 110 5.58 3.10 19.08
N VAL A 111 6.48 3.94 18.56
CA VAL A 111 6.19 5.38 18.41
C VAL A 111 5.32 5.60 17.18
N PRO A 112 4.13 6.22 17.31
CA PRO A 112 3.23 6.47 16.19
C PRO A 112 3.84 7.41 15.15
N THR A 113 3.57 7.13 13.86
CA THR A 113 4.01 7.95 12.72
C THR A 113 3.03 9.06 12.33
N GLY A 114 1.99 9.29 13.14
CA GLY A 114 0.97 10.32 12.92
C GLY A 114 1.53 11.70 12.53
N PRO A 115 2.53 12.26 13.23
CA PRO A 115 3.11 13.56 12.86
C PRO A 115 3.71 13.58 11.45
N ILE A 116 4.35 12.48 11.01
CA ILE A 116 4.91 12.36 9.66
C ILE A 116 3.77 12.26 8.63
N ILE A 117 2.77 11.42 8.90
CA ILE A 117 1.58 11.25 8.06
C ILE A 117 0.90 12.60 7.83
N LYS A 118 0.70 13.38 8.90
CA LYS A 118 0.11 14.71 8.82
C LYS A 118 0.90 15.61 7.89
N LYS A 119 2.19 15.77 8.17
CA LYS A 119 3.07 16.66 7.40
C LYS A 119 3.10 16.30 5.91
N LEU A 120 3.30 15.03 5.58
CA LEU A 120 3.37 14.57 4.19
C LEU A 120 2.03 14.73 3.47
N SER A 121 0.92 14.38 4.12
CA SER A 121 -0.41 14.50 3.50
C SER A 121 -0.84 15.97 3.31
N GLU A 122 -0.45 16.88 4.20
CA GLU A 122 -0.65 18.32 4.04
C GLU A 122 0.19 18.89 2.88
N GLU A 123 1.38 18.35 2.65
CA GLU A 123 2.24 18.66 1.50
C GLU A 123 1.74 18.01 0.18
N GLY A 124 0.67 17.21 0.20
CA GLY A 124 0.07 16.57 -0.98
C GLY A 124 0.69 15.23 -1.37
N VAL A 125 1.56 14.67 -0.56
CA VAL A 125 2.19 13.36 -0.83
C VAL A 125 1.17 12.24 -0.66
N ALA A 126 0.93 11.46 -1.71
CA ALA A 126 0.07 10.28 -1.63
C ALA A 126 0.72 9.21 -0.74
N LEU A 127 -0.07 8.64 0.19
CA LEU A 127 0.43 7.74 1.23
C LEU A 127 -0.22 6.37 1.19
N ASN A 128 0.53 5.34 1.57
CA ASN A 128 0.04 4.01 1.90
C ASN A 128 0.45 3.70 3.35
N ILE A 129 -0.48 3.86 4.29
CA ILE A 129 -0.21 3.61 5.71
C ILE A 129 -0.38 2.12 5.98
N THR A 130 0.70 1.47 6.40
CA THR A 130 0.77 0.01 6.50
C THR A 130 0.99 -0.49 7.93
N ALA A 131 1.03 -1.80 8.10
CA ALA A 131 1.18 -2.51 9.37
C ALA A 131 0.07 -2.20 10.40
N ILE A 132 -1.12 -1.85 9.93
CA ILE A 132 -2.28 -1.57 10.79
C ILE A 132 -2.93 -2.89 11.20
N MET A 133 -3.15 -3.06 12.51
CA MET A 133 -3.75 -4.26 13.10
C MET A 133 -5.09 -3.98 13.80
N THR A 134 -5.39 -2.72 14.12
CA THR A 134 -6.58 -2.37 14.91
C THR A 134 -7.34 -1.18 14.30
N SER A 135 -8.64 -1.11 14.58
CA SER A 135 -9.47 0.02 14.16
C SER A 135 -9.10 1.33 14.88
N SER A 136 -8.54 1.26 16.10
CA SER A 136 -8.04 2.45 16.81
C SER A 136 -6.84 3.07 16.08
N GLN A 137 -5.94 2.28 15.55
CA GLN A 137 -4.85 2.78 14.70
C GLN A 137 -5.39 3.47 13.45
N VAL A 138 -6.45 2.93 12.83
CA VAL A 138 -7.12 3.62 11.70
C VAL A 138 -7.66 4.97 12.14
N SER A 139 -8.32 5.09 13.31
CA SER A 139 -8.80 6.38 13.81
C SER A 139 -7.68 7.40 13.98
N GLU A 140 -6.54 6.97 14.53
CA GLU A 140 -5.38 7.83 14.71
C GLU A 140 -4.82 8.28 13.35
N VAL A 141 -4.68 7.37 12.38
CA VAL A 141 -4.26 7.68 11.02
C VAL A 141 -5.22 8.69 10.38
N MET A 142 -6.54 8.45 10.45
CA MET A 142 -7.54 9.36 9.87
C MET A 142 -7.48 10.76 10.46
N SER A 143 -7.20 10.91 11.75
CA SER A 143 -7.06 12.22 12.40
C SER A 143 -5.84 13.02 11.93
N ASN A 144 -4.85 12.36 11.34
CA ASN A 144 -3.63 12.94 10.82
C ASN A 144 -3.62 13.13 9.30
N LEU A 145 -4.49 12.44 8.57
CA LEU A 145 -4.55 12.52 7.11
C LEU A 145 -5.32 13.73 6.61
N SER A 146 -4.75 14.44 5.65
CA SER A 146 -5.49 15.44 4.88
C SER A 146 -6.58 14.78 4.02
N ILE A 147 -7.81 15.27 4.10
CA ILE A 147 -8.95 14.79 3.28
C ILE A 147 -8.76 15.07 1.78
N LYS A 148 -7.79 15.95 1.42
CA LYS A 148 -7.51 16.35 0.03
C LYS A 148 -6.49 15.45 -0.66
N THR A 149 -5.74 14.67 0.11
CA THR A 149 -4.62 13.87 -0.40
C THR A 149 -5.02 12.40 -0.51
N PRO A 150 -4.72 11.74 -1.65
CA PRO A 150 -5.01 10.31 -1.80
C PRO A 150 -4.25 9.47 -0.79
N SER A 151 -4.91 8.46 -0.22
CA SER A 151 -4.25 7.52 0.67
C SER A 151 -4.82 6.10 0.57
N ILE A 152 -4.00 5.13 0.94
CA ILE A 152 -4.35 3.73 1.11
C ILE A 152 -4.12 3.39 2.58
N ILE A 153 -5.08 2.71 3.20
CA ILE A 153 -5.04 2.28 4.59
C ILE A 153 -4.90 0.76 4.58
N SER A 154 -3.67 0.28 4.75
CA SER A 154 -3.35 -1.14 4.65
C SER A 154 -3.48 -1.84 6.01
N VAL A 155 -4.70 -2.32 6.29
CA VAL A 155 -4.97 -3.17 7.46
C VAL A 155 -4.52 -4.60 7.16
N PHE A 156 -3.72 -5.18 8.03
CA PHE A 156 -3.16 -6.52 7.87
C PHE A 156 -4.19 -7.60 8.26
N ALA A 157 -5.29 -7.68 7.50
CA ALA A 157 -6.37 -8.63 7.75
C ALA A 157 -5.89 -10.09 7.83
N GLY A 158 -4.94 -10.49 6.99
CA GLY A 158 -4.31 -11.83 7.06
C GLY A 158 -3.57 -12.06 8.38
N ARG A 159 -2.83 -11.06 8.86
CA ARG A 159 -2.13 -11.16 10.16
C ARG A 159 -3.09 -11.21 11.34
N ILE A 160 -4.20 -10.48 11.26
CA ILE A 160 -5.28 -10.57 12.26
C ILE A 160 -5.86 -11.99 12.26
N ALA A 161 -6.11 -12.57 11.09
CA ALA A 161 -6.59 -13.95 10.97
C ALA A 161 -5.60 -14.98 11.52
N ASP A 162 -4.29 -14.77 11.34
CA ASP A 162 -3.23 -15.63 11.89
C ASP A 162 -3.27 -15.71 13.43
N THR A 163 -3.87 -14.71 14.12
CA THR A 163 -4.09 -14.72 15.57
C THR A 163 -5.36 -15.47 16.00
N GLY A 164 -6.11 -16.03 15.06
CA GLY A 164 -7.40 -16.71 15.32
C GLY A 164 -8.61 -15.76 15.41
N ILE A 165 -8.42 -14.46 15.12
CA ILE A 165 -9.49 -13.45 15.13
C ILE A 165 -10.06 -13.32 13.72
N ASP A 166 -11.39 -13.36 13.56
CA ASP A 166 -12.06 -13.04 12.30
C ASP A 166 -11.77 -11.56 11.92
N PRO A 167 -11.06 -11.29 10.80
CA PRO A 167 -10.72 -9.93 10.41
C PRO A 167 -11.93 -9.14 9.85
N VAL A 168 -13.00 -9.81 9.43
CA VAL A 168 -14.14 -9.14 8.75
C VAL A 168 -14.81 -8.09 9.64
N PRO A 169 -15.10 -8.31 10.92
CA PRO A 169 -15.62 -7.27 11.80
C PRO A 169 -14.65 -6.10 11.97
N VAL A 170 -13.33 -6.37 12.08
CA VAL A 170 -12.29 -5.33 12.17
C VAL A 170 -12.28 -4.47 10.91
N MET A 171 -12.32 -5.09 9.72
CA MET A 171 -12.34 -4.37 8.44
C MET A 171 -13.59 -3.50 8.29
N LYS A 172 -14.76 -3.99 8.73
CA LYS A 172 -16.00 -3.19 8.74
C LYS A 172 -15.89 -1.97 9.64
N GLU A 173 -15.31 -2.14 10.82
CA GLU A 173 -15.08 -1.03 11.76
C GLU A 173 -14.07 -0.03 11.19
N CYS A 174 -13.00 -0.49 10.54
CA CYS A 174 -12.03 0.37 9.84
C CYS A 174 -12.73 1.21 8.76
N LEU A 175 -13.55 0.60 7.91
CA LEU A 175 -14.34 1.33 6.90
C LEU A 175 -15.26 2.38 7.52
N PHE A 176 -15.87 2.07 8.67
CA PHE A 176 -16.69 3.05 9.39
C PHE A 176 -15.87 4.25 9.84
N ARG A 177 -14.66 4.04 10.37
CA ARG A 177 -13.77 5.11 10.86
C ARG A 177 -13.18 5.97 9.72
N MET A 178 -13.15 5.45 8.51
CA MET A 178 -12.71 6.19 7.31
C MET A 178 -13.78 7.11 6.71
N LYS A 179 -15.00 7.13 7.26
CA LYS A 179 -16.06 8.03 6.79
C LYS A 179 -15.61 9.50 6.89
N GLY A 180 -15.83 10.25 5.81
CA GLY A 180 -15.37 11.64 5.72
C GLY A 180 -14.04 11.82 4.99
N HIS A 181 -13.34 10.74 4.62
CA HIS A 181 -12.10 10.76 3.85
C HIS A 181 -12.30 10.17 2.43
N PRO A 182 -12.92 10.90 1.49
CA PRO A 182 -13.33 10.36 0.19
C PRO A 182 -12.17 9.94 -0.70
N LYS A 183 -10.96 10.42 -0.43
CA LYS A 183 -9.75 10.07 -1.16
C LYS A 183 -8.94 8.92 -0.52
N SER A 184 -9.38 8.41 0.63
CA SER A 184 -8.76 7.27 1.30
C SER A 184 -9.44 5.96 0.90
N LYS A 185 -8.65 4.92 0.64
CA LYS A 185 -9.10 3.57 0.34
C LYS A 185 -8.61 2.61 1.43
N LEU A 186 -9.45 1.63 1.81
CA LEU A 186 -9.06 0.51 2.66
C LEU A 186 -8.56 -0.63 1.80
#